data_4f0469c34dcb3d049a7f3308e24739d8
#
_entry.id   4f0469c34dcb3d049a7f3308e24739d8
#
_cell.length_a   1.000
_cell.length_b   1.000
_cell.length_c   1.000
_cell.angle_alpha   90.00
_cell.angle_beta   90.00
_cell.angle_gamma   90.00
#
_symmetry.space_group_name_H-M   'P 1'
#
loop_
_entity.id
_entity.type
_entity.pdbx_description
1 polymer ?
#
loop_
_entity_poly.entity_id
_entity_poly.type
_entity_poly.pdbx_seq_one_letter_code
_entity_poly.pdbx_strand_id
1 'polypeptide(L)'
;MQMKNYLLLSAATLMMFTSCSKLGELSADNFTVTPNPLETQKGAVPATINGHFPEKYMKKKAVVTVVPELRYSNGVVDKGTTATFQGESVRSNDQTINYKMGGNYTMKTSFAYAGDNKAEMFLTFDARIGNKKMEVPAVKVADGVIATSELYKQTILTTQAAVAPDAYQRITKKKLDANIKFLIQQAKLRKSELKNNSVKEFVRMLKQINNDREKLNLDNIEVSAYASPDGGFSINDKLAGE
;
A
#
# COMPACT_ATOMS: atom_id res chain seq x y z
N MET A 1 -79.53 4.60 10.65
CA MET A 1 -78.40 3.70 10.41
C MET A 1 -77.54 4.18 9.23
N GLN A 2 -77.03 5.44 9.28
CA GLN A 2 -76.26 6.05 8.17
C GLN A 2 -75.13 7.01 8.61
N MET A 3 -74.71 6.97 9.85
CA MET A 3 -73.64 7.86 10.30
C MET A 3 -72.24 7.19 10.57
N LYS A 4 -72.11 5.90 10.27
CA LYS A 4 -70.82 5.18 10.47
C LYS A 4 -69.83 5.19 9.27
N ASN A 5 -70.32 5.55 8.09
CA ASN A 5 -69.43 5.47 6.88
C ASN A 5 -68.68 6.75 6.51
N TYR A 6 -68.98 7.88 7.12
CA TYR A 6 -68.26 9.16 6.86
C TYR A 6 -67.05 9.36 7.74
N LEU A 7 -66.90 8.58 8.82
CA LEU A 7 -65.72 8.66 9.68
C LEU A 7 -64.49 7.88 9.15
N LEU A 8 -64.72 6.91 8.25
CA LEU A 8 -63.67 6.13 7.65
C LEU A 8 -63.07 6.78 6.38
N LEU A 9 -63.77 7.70 5.73
CA LEU A 9 -63.29 8.42 4.56
C LEU A 9 -62.41 9.62 4.90
N SER A 10 -62.50 10.18 6.10
CA SER A 10 -61.68 11.32 6.54
C SER A 10 -60.29 10.91 7.06
N ALA A 11 -60.11 9.63 7.46
CA ALA A 11 -58.83 9.13 7.93
C ALA A 11 -57.85 8.72 6.79
N ALA A 12 -58.38 8.49 5.58
CA ALA A 12 -57.56 8.07 4.43
C ALA A 12 -56.92 9.24 3.66
N THR A 13 -57.34 10.48 3.90
CA THR A 13 -56.85 11.67 3.14
C THR A 13 -55.75 12.43 3.83
N LEU A 14 -55.30 12.01 5.02
CA LEU A 14 -54.27 12.73 5.78
C LEU A 14 -52.86 12.10 5.68
N MET A 15 -52.66 11.09 4.83
CA MET A 15 -51.34 10.42 4.66
C MET A 15 -50.61 10.75 3.36
N MET A 16 -50.93 11.81 2.64
CA MET A 16 -50.27 12.09 1.35
C MET A 16 -49.52 13.42 1.27
N PHE A 17 -49.00 13.96 2.36
CA PHE A 17 -48.07 15.11 2.28
C PHE A 17 -46.81 14.93 3.12
N THR A 18 -46.20 13.75 3.14
CA THR A 18 -44.77 13.69 3.39
C THR A 18 -44.09 13.92 2.06
N SER A 19 -44.11 15.15 1.58
CA SER A 19 -43.29 15.59 0.50
C SER A 19 -41.83 15.24 0.84
N CYS A 20 -41.27 14.28 0.13
CA CYS A 20 -39.87 13.87 0.23
C CYS A 20 -38.94 15.03 -0.15
N SER A 21 -38.71 15.95 0.78
CA SER A 21 -37.66 16.95 0.65
C SER A 21 -36.32 16.35 1.12
N LYS A 22 -35.96 15.18 0.59
CA LYS A 22 -34.60 14.60 0.79
C LYS A 22 -33.69 15.04 -0.33
N LEU A 23 -32.43 15.29 -0.02
CA LEU A 23 -31.36 15.30 -1.02
C LEU A 23 -31.15 13.86 -1.52
N GLY A 24 -30.61 13.70 -2.73
CA GLY A 24 -30.23 12.40 -3.24
C GLY A 24 -29.13 11.74 -2.41
N GLU A 25 -28.72 10.56 -2.79
CA GLU A 25 -27.60 9.86 -2.16
C GLU A 25 -26.29 10.21 -2.87
N LEU A 26 -25.22 10.32 -2.09
CA LEU A 26 -23.85 10.45 -2.58
C LEU A 26 -23.07 9.20 -2.19
N SER A 27 -22.28 8.68 -3.12
CA SER A 27 -21.38 7.56 -2.91
C SER A 27 -19.91 7.97 -3.15
N ALA A 28 -18.97 7.10 -2.82
CA ALA A 28 -17.55 7.35 -3.09
C ALA A 28 -17.27 7.58 -4.58
N ASP A 29 -18.04 6.97 -5.48
CA ASP A 29 -17.89 7.11 -6.94
C ASP A 29 -18.15 8.54 -7.44
N ASN A 30 -18.82 9.35 -6.63
CA ASN A 30 -19.05 10.75 -6.96
C ASN A 30 -17.82 11.64 -6.71
N PHE A 31 -16.75 11.08 -6.15
CA PHE A 31 -15.58 11.86 -5.74
C PHE A 31 -14.27 11.20 -6.16
N THR A 32 -13.33 12.01 -6.59
CA THR A 32 -11.95 11.57 -6.84
C THR A 32 -11.00 12.48 -6.07
N VAL A 33 -10.13 11.88 -5.26
CA VAL A 33 -9.12 12.59 -4.47
C VAL A 33 -7.75 12.35 -5.07
N THR A 34 -6.95 13.41 -5.15
CA THR A 34 -5.57 13.34 -5.64
C THR A 34 -4.64 14.09 -4.67
N PRO A 35 -3.54 13.48 -4.19
CA PRO A 35 -3.15 12.08 -4.41
C PRO A 35 -4.03 11.08 -3.64
N ASN A 36 -4.07 9.84 -4.09
CA ASN A 36 -4.71 8.73 -3.38
C ASN A 36 -3.83 7.48 -3.53
N PRO A 37 -3.23 6.96 -2.44
CA PRO A 37 -3.34 7.44 -1.05
C PRO A 37 -2.80 8.86 -0.85
N LEU A 38 -3.25 9.53 0.23
CA LEU A 38 -2.79 10.87 0.58
C LEU A 38 -1.29 10.89 0.91
N GLU A 39 -0.64 12.03 0.71
CA GLU A 39 0.80 12.20 0.93
C GLU A 39 1.11 13.44 1.75
N THR A 40 2.11 13.35 2.63
CA THR A 40 2.60 14.53 3.36
C THR A 40 3.53 15.38 2.48
N GLN A 41 3.36 16.69 2.56
CA GLN A 41 4.26 17.66 1.97
C GLN A 41 4.59 18.74 3.01
N LYS A 42 5.83 18.78 3.48
CA LYS A 42 6.31 19.78 4.47
C LYS A 42 5.46 19.83 5.75
N GLY A 43 5.01 18.67 6.26
CA GLY A 43 4.20 18.59 7.46
C GLY A 43 2.71 18.85 7.29
N ALA A 44 2.26 19.08 6.07
CA ALA A 44 0.86 19.18 5.69
C ALA A 44 0.44 18.01 4.80
N VAL A 45 -0.87 17.76 4.70
CA VAL A 45 -1.47 16.74 3.83
C VAL A 45 -2.38 17.46 2.83
N PRO A 46 -1.85 17.93 1.69
CA PRO A 46 -2.65 18.57 0.66
C PRO A 46 -3.47 17.55 -0.11
N ALA A 47 -4.68 17.90 -0.50
CA ALA A 47 -5.54 17.10 -1.33
C ALA A 47 -6.35 17.96 -2.30
N THR A 48 -6.53 17.45 -3.51
CA THR A 48 -7.46 18.00 -4.49
C THR A 48 -8.63 17.05 -4.63
N ILE A 49 -9.84 17.55 -4.45
CA ILE A 49 -11.07 16.78 -4.52
C ILE A 49 -11.83 17.23 -5.77
N ASN A 50 -12.04 16.30 -6.69
CA ASN A 50 -12.96 16.47 -7.81
C ASN A 50 -14.26 15.78 -7.47
N GLY A 51 -15.34 16.52 -7.37
CA GLY A 51 -16.64 16.00 -6.98
C GLY A 51 -17.68 16.20 -8.08
N HIS A 52 -18.66 15.32 -8.10
CA HIS A 52 -19.81 15.37 -8.99
C HIS A 52 -21.09 15.26 -8.19
N PHE A 53 -21.94 16.29 -8.25
CA PHE A 53 -23.31 16.19 -7.77
C PHE A 53 -24.17 15.60 -8.87
N PRO A 54 -24.81 14.43 -8.65
CA PRO A 54 -25.62 13.79 -9.68
C PRO A 54 -26.90 14.56 -10.00
N GLU A 55 -27.55 14.16 -11.07
CA GLU A 55 -28.83 14.69 -11.47
C GLU A 55 -29.85 14.64 -10.32
N LYS A 56 -30.68 15.66 -10.20
CA LYS A 56 -31.75 15.78 -9.20
C LYS A 56 -31.30 15.83 -7.74
N TYR A 57 -29.96 15.78 -7.48
CA TYR A 57 -29.42 15.92 -6.12
C TYR A 57 -29.65 17.32 -5.56
N MET A 58 -29.11 18.33 -6.24
CA MET A 58 -29.17 19.73 -5.75
C MET A 58 -30.55 20.34 -6.00
N LYS A 59 -31.42 20.30 -4.99
CA LYS A 59 -32.75 20.95 -5.08
C LYS A 59 -32.60 22.46 -5.31
N LYS A 60 -33.55 23.09 -5.98
CA LYS A 60 -33.46 24.52 -6.38
C LYS A 60 -33.16 25.48 -5.22
N LYS A 61 -33.68 25.20 -4.01
CA LYS A 61 -33.45 25.97 -2.78
C LYS A 61 -32.44 25.33 -1.83
N ALA A 62 -31.65 24.36 -2.30
CA ALA A 62 -30.65 23.68 -1.47
C ALA A 62 -29.37 24.49 -1.37
N VAL A 63 -28.72 24.40 -0.23
CA VAL A 63 -27.34 24.83 0.00
C VAL A 63 -26.62 23.67 0.65
N VAL A 64 -25.46 23.31 0.12
CA VAL A 64 -24.65 22.18 0.62
C VAL A 64 -23.22 22.67 0.77
N THR A 65 -22.72 22.62 1.99
CA THR A 65 -21.30 22.87 2.29
C THR A 65 -20.60 21.53 2.44
N VAL A 66 -19.60 21.29 1.60
CA VAL A 66 -18.72 20.12 1.66
C VAL A 66 -17.60 20.42 2.63
N VAL A 67 -17.43 19.59 3.64
CA VAL A 67 -16.40 19.72 4.69
C VAL A 67 -15.51 18.50 4.61
N PRO A 68 -14.29 18.60 4.09
CA PRO A 68 -13.30 17.52 4.15
C PRO A 68 -12.82 17.32 5.59
N GLU A 69 -12.77 16.08 6.04
CA GLU A 69 -12.29 15.68 7.35
C GLU A 69 -11.23 14.59 7.19
N LEU A 70 -10.06 14.80 7.81
CA LEU A 70 -9.05 13.76 7.96
C LEU A 70 -9.17 13.18 9.37
N ARG A 71 -9.55 11.92 9.45
CA ARG A 71 -9.79 11.20 10.71
C ARG A 71 -8.64 10.27 10.98
N TYR A 72 -7.94 10.51 12.07
CA TYR A 72 -6.79 9.73 12.51
C TYR A 72 -7.20 8.55 13.39
N SER A 73 -6.39 7.50 13.42
CA SER A 73 -6.69 6.28 14.21
C SER A 73 -6.75 6.54 15.73
N ASN A 74 -6.11 7.61 16.20
CA ASN A 74 -6.14 8.07 17.59
C ASN A 74 -7.40 8.86 17.97
N GLY A 75 -8.36 8.99 17.06
CA GLY A 75 -9.63 9.73 17.26
C GLY A 75 -9.55 11.23 16.99
N VAL A 76 -8.39 11.76 16.64
CA VAL A 76 -8.26 13.17 16.21
C VAL A 76 -8.90 13.33 14.84
N VAL A 77 -9.66 14.42 14.66
CA VAL A 77 -10.28 14.82 13.40
C VAL A 77 -9.80 16.21 13.04
N ASP A 78 -9.17 16.33 11.89
CA ASP A 78 -8.78 17.62 11.32
C ASP A 78 -9.72 17.98 10.18
N LYS A 79 -10.18 19.25 10.13
CA LYS A 79 -11.10 19.75 9.12
C LYS A 79 -10.36 20.63 8.14
N GLY A 80 -10.51 20.30 6.87
CA GLY A 80 -9.91 21.05 5.79
C GLY A 80 -10.76 22.23 5.33
N THR A 81 -10.28 22.89 4.27
CA THR A 81 -10.99 24.00 3.61
C THR A 81 -12.34 23.54 3.07
N THR A 82 -13.39 24.28 3.39
CA THR A 82 -14.77 23.96 2.98
C THR A 82 -15.12 24.62 1.65
N ALA A 83 -16.09 24.04 0.93
CA ALA A 83 -16.68 24.64 -0.26
C ALA A 83 -18.20 24.57 -0.17
N THR A 84 -18.87 25.67 -0.52
CA THR A 84 -20.34 25.76 -0.48
C THR A 84 -20.88 25.80 -1.91
N PHE A 85 -21.98 25.07 -2.11
CA PHE A 85 -22.67 24.93 -3.39
C PHE A 85 -24.15 25.25 -3.19
N GLN A 86 -24.75 25.85 -4.21
CA GLN A 86 -26.13 26.29 -4.13
C GLN A 86 -26.98 25.79 -5.29
N GLY A 87 -28.27 25.61 -5.04
CA GLY A 87 -29.27 25.36 -6.10
C GLY A 87 -29.70 26.63 -6.82
N GLU A 88 -30.32 26.46 -7.97
CA GLU A 88 -30.66 27.50 -8.94
C GLU A 88 -31.53 28.65 -8.40
N SER A 89 -32.28 28.46 -7.32
CA SER A 89 -33.15 29.49 -6.71
C SER A 89 -32.51 30.17 -5.49
N VAL A 90 -31.28 29.83 -5.14
CA VAL A 90 -30.53 30.48 -4.06
C VAL A 90 -29.76 31.66 -4.65
N ARG A 91 -29.84 32.81 -4.02
CA ARG A 91 -29.12 34.03 -4.44
C ARG A 91 -27.96 34.30 -3.49
N SER A 92 -26.89 33.55 -3.66
CA SER A 92 -25.61 33.73 -2.99
C SER A 92 -24.52 33.76 -4.05
N ASN A 93 -23.26 33.98 -3.65
CA ASN A 93 -22.10 33.99 -4.57
C ASN A 93 -21.44 32.61 -4.71
N ASP A 94 -22.10 31.56 -4.21
CA ASP A 94 -21.56 30.20 -4.27
C ASP A 94 -21.78 29.57 -5.64
N GLN A 95 -21.00 28.52 -5.96
CA GLN A 95 -21.16 27.80 -7.22
C GLN A 95 -22.56 27.19 -7.33
N THR A 96 -23.29 27.55 -8.38
CA THR A 96 -24.62 27.03 -8.64
C THR A 96 -24.58 25.70 -9.36
N ILE A 97 -25.30 24.71 -8.82
CA ILE A 97 -25.42 23.37 -9.38
C ILE A 97 -26.83 23.21 -9.98
N ASN A 98 -26.89 22.76 -11.21
CA ASN A 98 -28.13 22.57 -11.93
C ASN A 98 -28.90 21.34 -11.42
N TYR A 99 -30.20 21.49 -11.20
CA TYR A 99 -31.04 20.40 -10.69
C TYR A 99 -31.16 19.24 -11.70
N LYS A 100 -31.30 19.54 -12.97
CA LYS A 100 -31.55 18.53 -14.02
C LYS A 100 -30.28 17.82 -14.47
N MET A 101 -29.16 18.54 -14.54
CA MET A 101 -27.91 18.05 -15.12
C MET A 101 -26.87 17.67 -14.07
N GLY A 102 -27.09 18.05 -12.81
CA GLY A 102 -26.04 17.96 -11.80
C GLY A 102 -24.91 18.97 -12.04
N GLY A 103 -23.74 18.69 -11.55
CA GLY A 103 -22.58 19.57 -11.77
C GLY A 103 -21.30 19.04 -11.16
N ASN A 104 -20.19 19.37 -11.80
CA ASN A 104 -18.85 19.03 -11.33
C ASN A 104 -18.26 20.21 -10.57
N TYR A 105 -17.37 19.89 -9.64
CA TYR A 105 -16.56 20.88 -8.94
C TYR A 105 -15.18 20.34 -8.62
N THR A 106 -14.26 21.26 -8.40
CA THR A 106 -12.92 20.95 -7.89
C THR A 106 -12.64 21.83 -6.70
N MET A 107 -12.22 21.23 -5.60
CA MET A 107 -11.77 21.96 -4.41
C MET A 107 -10.42 21.48 -3.94
N LYS A 108 -9.64 22.38 -3.37
CA LYS A 108 -8.34 22.08 -2.76
C LYS A 108 -8.44 22.24 -1.26
N THR A 109 -7.86 21.32 -0.56
CA THR A 109 -7.80 21.33 0.91
C THR A 109 -6.41 20.93 1.38
N SER A 110 -6.11 21.21 2.63
CA SER A 110 -4.87 20.77 3.28
C SER A 110 -5.15 20.56 4.76
N PHE A 111 -4.54 19.53 5.32
CA PHE A 111 -4.66 19.16 6.71
C PHE A 111 -3.28 19.24 7.38
N ALA A 112 -3.23 19.40 8.70
CA ALA A 112 -2.00 19.22 9.45
C ALA A 112 -1.70 17.72 9.61
N TYR A 113 -0.44 17.31 9.40
CA TYR A 113 -0.06 15.92 9.63
C TYR A 113 0.14 15.64 11.13
N ALA A 114 -0.64 14.73 11.70
CA ALA A 114 -0.64 14.40 13.12
C ALA A 114 0.22 13.17 13.48
N GLY A 115 1.13 12.74 12.59
CA GLY A 115 2.05 11.62 12.88
C GLY A 115 1.43 10.23 12.69
N ASP A 116 0.22 10.12 12.15
CA ASP A 116 -0.48 8.85 11.91
C ASP A 116 -0.70 8.63 10.41
N ASN A 117 -0.18 7.52 9.90
CA ASN A 117 -0.31 7.11 8.50
C ASN A 117 -1.58 6.28 8.21
N LYS A 118 -2.35 5.93 9.25
CA LYS A 118 -3.63 5.20 9.13
C LYS A 118 -4.84 6.11 9.09
N ALA A 119 -4.65 7.39 8.79
CA ALA A 119 -5.75 8.31 8.66
C ALA A 119 -6.65 7.97 7.47
N GLU A 120 -7.93 8.32 7.57
CA GLU A 120 -8.93 8.15 6.54
C GLU A 120 -9.58 9.50 6.23
N MET A 121 -9.78 9.79 4.95
CA MET A 121 -10.42 11.03 4.54
C MET A 121 -11.90 10.80 4.27
N PHE A 122 -12.72 11.62 4.92
CA PHE A 122 -14.17 11.67 4.73
C PHE A 122 -14.59 13.04 4.19
N LEU A 123 -15.68 13.05 3.43
CA LEU A 123 -16.43 14.24 3.14
C LEU A 123 -17.69 14.24 4.00
N THR A 124 -17.86 15.27 4.80
CA THR A 124 -19.10 15.53 5.53
C THR A 124 -19.84 16.70 4.90
N PHE A 125 -21.14 16.75 5.09
CA PHE A 125 -21.99 17.69 4.37
C PHE A 125 -22.88 18.44 5.37
N ASP A 126 -22.73 19.77 5.43
CA ASP A 126 -23.74 20.61 6.08
C ASP A 126 -24.72 21.09 5.01
N ALA A 127 -25.92 20.54 5.04
CA ALA A 127 -26.89 20.68 3.98
C ALA A 127 -28.23 21.23 4.50
N ARG A 128 -28.85 22.12 3.72
CA ARG A 128 -30.18 22.66 4.01
C ARG A 128 -30.99 22.86 2.73
N ILE A 129 -32.29 22.75 2.84
CA ILE A 129 -33.24 23.14 1.78
C ILE A 129 -34.15 24.26 2.34
N GLY A 130 -34.00 25.47 1.86
CA GLY A 130 -34.55 26.64 2.50
C GLY A 130 -34.04 26.78 3.94
N ASN A 131 -34.92 26.75 4.91
CA ASN A 131 -34.56 26.82 6.34
C ASN A 131 -34.45 25.45 7.01
N LYS A 132 -34.72 24.35 6.30
CA LYS A 132 -34.71 23.00 6.87
C LYS A 132 -33.33 22.35 6.70
N LYS A 133 -32.70 21.99 7.82
CA LYS A 133 -31.48 21.20 7.82
C LYS A 133 -31.73 19.77 7.32
N MET A 134 -30.80 19.25 6.51
CA MET A 134 -30.87 17.93 5.92
C MET A 134 -29.69 17.09 6.41
N GLU A 135 -29.95 15.85 6.76
CA GLU A 135 -28.91 14.89 7.07
C GLU A 135 -28.39 14.25 5.78
N VAL A 136 -27.08 14.32 5.56
CA VAL A 136 -26.39 13.68 4.47
C VAL A 136 -25.29 12.82 5.09
N PRO A 137 -25.25 11.51 4.82
CA PRO A 137 -24.22 10.63 5.34
C PRO A 137 -22.82 11.08 4.90
N ALA A 138 -21.84 10.90 5.80
CA ALA A 138 -20.44 11.11 5.43
C ALA A 138 -19.96 10.04 4.44
N VAL A 139 -19.13 10.43 3.50
CA VAL A 139 -18.59 9.56 2.47
C VAL A 139 -17.08 9.44 2.65
N LYS A 140 -16.55 8.22 2.77
CA LYS A 140 -15.11 7.96 2.76
C LYS A 140 -14.59 8.08 1.32
N VAL A 141 -13.53 8.87 1.11
CA VAL A 141 -13.03 9.20 -0.24
C VAL A 141 -11.55 8.90 -0.48
N ALA A 142 -10.76 8.74 0.58
CA ALA A 142 -9.35 8.35 0.47
C ALA A 142 -8.86 7.65 1.73
N ASP A 143 -7.80 6.87 1.55
CA ASP A 143 -7.14 6.09 2.60
C ASP A 143 -5.69 6.53 2.80
N GLY A 144 -5.27 6.43 4.05
CA GLY A 144 -3.88 6.48 4.46
C GLY A 144 -3.20 7.82 4.20
N VAL A 145 -2.04 7.97 4.82
CA VAL A 145 -1.13 9.07 4.54
C VAL A 145 0.28 8.51 4.36
N ILE A 146 0.85 8.68 3.17
CA ILE A 146 2.25 8.37 2.92
C ILE A 146 3.09 9.51 3.50
N ALA A 147 3.86 9.23 4.55
CA ALA A 147 4.65 10.22 5.29
C ALA A 147 6.16 10.02 5.13
N THR A 148 6.63 9.59 3.96
CA THR A 148 8.04 9.27 3.70
C THR A 148 8.97 10.45 4.00
N SER A 149 8.56 11.68 3.67
CA SER A 149 9.35 12.88 3.95
C SER A 149 9.52 13.17 5.44
N GLU A 150 8.50 12.87 6.24
CA GLU A 150 8.55 13.07 7.69
C GLU A 150 9.34 11.96 8.38
N LEU A 151 9.20 10.72 7.94
CA LEU A 151 10.01 9.59 8.40
C LEU A 151 11.50 9.80 8.09
N TYR A 152 11.82 10.32 6.90
CA TYR A 152 13.18 10.67 6.53
C TYR A 152 13.77 11.74 7.46
N LYS A 153 13.03 12.81 7.76
CA LYS A 153 13.47 13.84 8.72
C LYS A 153 13.72 13.26 10.10
N GLN A 154 12.84 12.40 10.61
CA GLN A 154 13.04 11.74 11.90
C GLN A 154 14.30 10.88 11.90
N THR A 155 14.59 10.17 10.81
CA THR A 155 15.81 9.35 10.69
C THR A 155 17.08 10.20 10.70
N ILE A 156 17.07 11.38 10.09
CA ILE A 156 18.22 12.31 10.11
C ILE A 156 18.39 12.95 11.49
N LEU A 157 17.30 13.31 12.17
CA LEU A 157 17.34 13.97 13.46
C LEU A 157 17.72 13.03 14.60
N THR A 158 17.45 11.75 14.48
CA THR A 158 17.98 10.70 15.37
C THR A 158 19.38 10.30 14.95
N THR A 159 20.33 11.24 14.99
CA THR A 159 21.77 10.97 14.80
C THR A 159 22.39 10.26 16.03
N GLN A 160 21.79 9.23 16.52
CA GLN A 160 22.57 8.13 17.06
C GLN A 160 23.10 7.40 15.84
N ALA A 161 24.41 7.49 15.63
CA ALA A 161 25.08 6.64 14.66
C ALA A 161 24.65 5.20 14.96
N ALA A 162 23.66 4.72 14.21
CA ALA A 162 23.36 3.32 14.22
C ALA A 162 24.59 2.69 13.56
N VAL A 163 25.54 2.26 14.39
CA VAL A 163 26.58 1.35 13.97
C VAL A 163 25.83 0.05 13.71
N ALA A 164 25.27 -0.07 12.53
CA ALA A 164 24.87 -1.37 12.06
C ALA A 164 26.16 -2.18 11.94
N PRO A 165 26.22 -3.40 12.50
CA PRO A 165 27.33 -4.29 12.21
C PRO A 165 27.36 -4.40 10.67
N ASP A 166 28.42 -3.86 10.10
CA ASP A 166 28.61 -3.98 8.66
C ASP A 166 28.76 -5.47 8.32
N ALA A 167 28.44 -5.83 7.09
CA ALA A 167 28.65 -7.19 6.61
C ALA A 167 30.15 -7.45 6.32
N TYR A 168 31.06 -6.62 6.87
CA TYR A 168 32.48 -6.80 6.70
C TYR A 168 32.92 -8.08 7.39
N GLN A 169 33.29 -9.03 6.59
CA GLN A 169 33.93 -10.27 7.04
C GLN A 169 35.44 -10.13 6.84
N ARG A 170 36.18 -9.98 7.93
CA ARG A 170 37.66 -9.98 7.89
C ARG A 170 38.21 -11.27 7.30
N ILE A 171 37.47 -12.36 7.45
CA ILE A 171 37.81 -13.67 6.92
C ILE A 171 36.70 -14.12 5.97
N THR A 172 37.03 -14.29 4.70
CA THR A 172 36.09 -14.81 3.70
C THR A 172 36.48 -16.26 3.39
N LYS A 173 35.54 -17.18 3.58
CA LYS A 173 35.72 -18.57 3.19
C LYS A 173 35.52 -18.75 1.69
N LYS A 174 36.47 -19.34 1.02
CA LYS A 174 36.38 -19.75 -0.38
C LYS A 174 36.39 -21.25 -0.48
N LYS A 175 35.46 -21.83 -1.22
CA LYS A 175 35.39 -23.25 -1.53
C LYS A 175 35.80 -23.46 -2.99
N LEU A 176 36.59 -24.49 -3.24
CA LEU A 176 36.97 -24.94 -4.59
C LEU A 176 36.79 -26.44 -4.67
N ASP A 177 36.00 -26.88 -5.63
CA ASP A 177 35.75 -28.30 -5.86
C ASP A 177 36.53 -28.77 -7.09
N ALA A 178 37.16 -29.94 -6.97
CA ALA A 178 37.82 -30.62 -8.08
C ALA A 178 37.23 -32.02 -8.26
N ASN A 179 36.88 -32.37 -9.48
CA ASN A 179 36.28 -33.65 -9.80
C ASN A 179 37.21 -34.50 -10.63
N ILE A 180 37.41 -35.76 -10.21
CA ILE A 180 38.16 -36.77 -10.93
C ILE A 180 37.20 -37.87 -11.33
N LYS A 181 37.13 -38.18 -12.63
CA LYS A 181 36.23 -39.20 -13.15
C LYS A 181 36.97 -40.49 -13.42
N PHE A 182 36.45 -41.60 -12.95
CA PHE A 182 36.97 -42.94 -13.22
C PHE A 182 36.14 -43.63 -14.33
N LEU A 183 36.72 -44.62 -14.96
CA LEU A 183 36.01 -45.48 -15.90
C LEU A 183 35.15 -46.48 -15.13
N ILE A 184 34.10 -46.99 -15.78
CA ILE A 184 33.18 -47.94 -15.17
C ILE A 184 33.95 -49.15 -14.65
N GLN A 185 33.69 -49.53 -13.42
CA GLN A 185 34.32 -50.65 -12.71
C GLN A 185 35.85 -50.57 -12.58
N GLN A 186 36.42 -49.38 -12.60
CA GLN A 186 37.86 -49.16 -12.51
C GLN A 186 38.20 -48.04 -11.50
N ALA A 187 39.04 -48.32 -10.51
CA ALA A 187 39.56 -47.32 -9.56
C ALA A 187 40.89 -46.70 -10.08
N LYS A 188 41.36 -47.11 -11.24
CA LYS A 188 42.63 -46.60 -11.80
C LYS A 188 42.57 -45.13 -12.21
N LEU A 189 43.39 -44.31 -11.56
CA LEU A 189 43.50 -42.89 -11.84
C LEU A 189 44.16 -42.66 -13.22
N ARG A 190 43.49 -41.96 -14.11
CA ARG A 190 43.96 -41.63 -15.44
C ARG A 190 44.77 -40.33 -15.45
N LYS A 191 45.91 -40.32 -16.17
CA LYS A 191 46.72 -39.10 -16.34
C LYS A 191 45.96 -37.94 -16.99
N SER A 192 44.97 -38.22 -17.82
CA SER A 192 44.09 -37.22 -18.42
C SER A 192 43.23 -36.45 -17.40
N GLU A 193 42.75 -37.15 -16.39
CA GLU A 193 41.95 -36.51 -15.34
C GLU A 193 42.78 -35.56 -14.47
N LEU A 194 44.00 -35.88 -14.20
CA LEU A 194 44.96 -34.99 -13.52
C LEU A 194 45.25 -33.71 -14.31
N LYS A 195 45.01 -33.72 -15.61
CA LYS A 195 45.15 -32.55 -16.48
C LYS A 195 43.87 -31.76 -16.66
N ASN A 196 42.76 -32.20 -16.03
CA ASN A 196 41.51 -31.51 -16.06
C ASN A 196 41.65 -30.10 -15.44
N ASN A 197 40.88 -29.13 -15.94
CA ASN A 197 40.94 -27.74 -15.47
C ASN A 197 40.60 -27.59 -14.01
N SER A 198 39.57 -28.30 -13.50
CA SER A 198 39.19 -28.24 -12.08
C SER A 198 40.30 -28.72 -11.15
N VAL A 199 40.99 -29.80 -11.53
CA VAL A 199 42.16 -30.33 -10.77
C VAL A 199 43.34 -29.36 -10.84
N LYS A 200 43.63 -28.80 -12.01
CA LYS A 200 44.70 -27.79 -12.16
C LYS A 200 44.42 -26.54 -11.32
N GLU A 201 43.19 -26.06 -11.30
CA GLU A 201 42.82 -24.91 -10.49
C GLU A 201 42.94 -25.21 -8.99
N PHE A 202 42.52 -26.39 -8.57
CA PHE A 202 42.66 -26.84 -7.19
C PHE A 202 44.14 -26.89 -6.78
N VAL A 203 45.01 -27.51 -7.60
CA VAL A 203 46.44 -27.56 -7.34
C VAL A 203 47.07 -26.17 -7.33
N ARG A 204 46.65 -25.27 -8.25
CA ARG A 204 47.08 -23.87 -8.27
C ARG A 204 46.72 -23.15 -6.98
N MET A 205 45.52 -23.34 -6.49
CA MET A 205 45.05 -22.74 -5.24
C MET A 205 45.86 -23.26 -4.05
N LEU A 206 46.12 -24.56 -3.94
CA LEU A 206 46.96 -25.11 -2.88
C LEU A 206 48.40 -24.53 -2.91
N LYS A 207 49.00 -24.37 -4.10
CA LYS A 207 50.30 -23.70 -4.25
C LYS A 207 50.22 -22.25 -3.80
N GLN A 208 49.17 -21.54 -4.15
CA GLN A 208 48.96 -20.15 -3.76
C GLN A 208 48.85 -20.01 -2.24
N ILE A 209 48.08 -20.90 -1.56
CA ILE A 209 48.00 -20.95 -0.11
C ILE A 209 49.37 -21.18 0.53
N ASN A 210 50.14 -22.11 -0.02
CA ASN A 210 51.48 -22.40 0.50
C ASN A 210 52.45 -21.21 0.34
N ASN A 211 52.31 -20.40 -0.72
CA ASN A 211 53.14 -19.25 -0.99
C ASN A 211 52.73 -17.99 -0.22
N ASP A 212 51.46 -17.86 0.15
CA ASP A 212 50.92 -16.64 0.82
C ASP A 212 50.18 -17.00 2.12
N ARG A 213 50.87 -17.65 3.03
CA ARG A 213 50.34 -18.12 4.32
C ARG A 213 49.93 -17.00 5.27
N GLU A 214 50.37 -15.78 5.01
CA GLU A 214 49.96 -14.63 5.84
C GLU A 214 48.50 -14.20 5.55
N LYS A 215 48.07 -14.39 4.28
CA LYS A 215 46.72 -13.96 3.84
C LYS A 215 45.78 -15.08 3.58
N LEU A 216 46.27 -16.29 3.34
CA LEU A 216 45.49 -17.47 2.99
C LEU A 216 45.79 -18.61 3.96
N ASN A 217 44.70 -19.17 4.54
CA ASN A 217 44.80 -20.34 5.40
C ASN A 217 43.95 -21.48 4.85
N LEU A 218 44.44 -22.68 4.93
CA LEU A 218 43.72 -23.88 4.56
C LEU A 218 42.88 -24.32 5.78
N ASP A 219 41.53 -24.30 5.65
CA ASP A 219 40.63 -24.70 6.69
C ASP A 219 40.50 -26.25 6.73
N ASN A 220 40.09 -26.83 5.61
CA ASN A 220 40.01 -28.29 5.46
C ASN A 220 40.14 -28.72 3.99
N ILE A 221 40.42 -29.98 3.78
CA ILE A 221 40.30 -30.69 2.49
C ILE A 221 39.38 -31.89 2.75
N GLU A 222 38.28 -31.93 2.04
CA GLU A 222 37.37 -33.06 2.05
C GLU A 222 37.51 -33.86 0.76
N VAL A 223 37.62 -35.18 0.88
CA VAL A 223 37.63 -36.08 -0.26
C VAL A 223 36.42 -37.01 -0.15
N SER A 224 35.56 -36.91 -1.15
CA SER A 224 34.36 -37.76 -1.23
C SER A 224 34.44 -38.62 -2.48
N ALA A 225 34.30 -39.93 -2.31
CA ALA A 225 34.29 -40.87 -3.42
C ALA A 225 32.89 -41.45 -3.62
N TYR A 226 32.46 -41.52 -4.87
CA TYR A 226 31.16 -42.05 -5.25
C TYR A 226 31.34 -43.08 -6.37
N ALA A 227 30.73 -44.26 -6.21
CA ALA A 227 30.60 -45.25 -7.26
C ALA A 227 29.32 -45.05 -8.08
N SER A 228 29.31 -45.49 -9.35
CA SER A 228 28.13 -45.45 -10.20
C SER A 228 27.03 -46.34 -9.63
N PRO A 229 25.73 -45.97 -9.69
CA PRO A 229 24.64 -46.83 -9.34
C PRO A 229 24.50 -48.09 -10.23
N ASP A 230 25.22 -48.11 -11.37
CA ASP A 230 25.14 -49.21 -12.36
C ASP A 230 26.06 -50.38 -11.99
N GLY A 231 25.81 -51.02 -10.86
CA GLY A 231 26.59 -52.19 -10.40
C GLY A 231 26.10 -52.80 -9.15
N GLY A 232 26.56 -54.02 -8.82
CA GLY A 232 26.20 -54.66 -7.57
C GLY A 232 26.78 -53.87 -6.38
N PHE A 233 25.98 -53.76 -5.28
CA PHE A 233 26.34 -52.97 -4.11
C PHE A 233 27.76 -53.29 -3.56
N SER A 234 28.15 -54.58 -3.45
CA SER A 234 29.47 -54.96 -2.95
C SER A 234 30.64 -54.55 -3.82
N ILE A 235 30.46 -54.46 -5.15
CA ILE A 235 31.46 -53.99 -6.07
C ILE A 235 31.62 -52.48 -5.97
N ASN A 236 30.49 -51.75 -5.89
CA ASN A 236 30.50 -50.32 -5.78
C ASN A 236 31.07 -49.82 -4.46
N ASP A 237 30.76 -50.50 -3.36
CA ASP A 237 31.31 -50.22 -2.04
C ASP A 237 32.83 -50.36 -2.01
N LYS A 238 33.35 -51.44 -2.61
CA LYS A 238 34.78 -51.68 -2.73
C LYS A 238 35.47 -50.60 -3.61
N LEU A 239 34.87 -50.24 -4.74
CA LEU A 239 35.42 -49.22 -5.64
C LEU A 239 35.38 -47.79 -5.03
N ALA A 240 34.45 -47.51 -4.14
CA ALA A 240 34.40 -46.23 -3.44
C ALA A 240 35.43 -46.12 -2.31
N GLY A 241 35.93 -47.26 -1.78
CA GLY A 241 36.93 -47.31 -0.74
C GLY A 241 38.38 -47.41 -1.24
N GLU A 242 38.61 -47.69 -2.53
CA GLU A 242 39.95 -47.72 -3.17
C GLU A 242 40.37 -46.29 -3.62
#